data_14a541748408a5413e82afd6fbf4d423
#
_entry.id   14a541748408a5413e82afd6fbf4d423
#
_cell.length_a   1.000
_cell.length_b   1.000
_cell.length_c   1.000
_cell.angle_alpha   90.00
_cell.angle_beta   90.00
_cell.angle_gamma   90.00
#
_symmetry.space_group_name_H-M   'P 1'
#
loop_
_entity.id
_entity.type
_entity.pdbx_description
1 polymer ?
#
loop_
_entity_poly.entity_id
_entity_poly.type
_entity_poly.pdbx_seq_one_letter_code
_entity_poly.pdbx_strand_id
1 'polypeptide(L)'
;MTRYPLWPSIFFTGALFVAQAAEAALDNASAQAMMQKSGCAACHAIDKKIIGPAYQDVAAKYKGDKDALANLSDKVKKGSVGVWGQVPMPPNVQVSDADIKDLVAWILTLKK
;
A
#
# COMPACT_ATOMS: atom_id res chain seq x y z
N MET A 1 -54.20 -39.36 -30.06
CA MET A 1 -52.72 -39.31 -30.00
C MET A 1 -52.28 -37.87 -29.99
N THR A 2 -52.09 -37.28 -28.82
CA THR A 2 -51.72 -35.87 -28.65
C THR A 2 -50.20 -35.82 -28.42
N ARG A 3 -49.47 -35.27 -29.39
CA ARG A 3 -48.01 -35.08 -29.31
C ARG A 3 -47.79 -33.75 -28.61
N TYR A 4 -47.20 -33.78 -27.41
CA TYR A 4 -46.72 -32.56 -26.73
C TYR A 4 -45.31 -32.23 -27.25
N PRO A 5 -45.04 -30.99 -27.64
CA PRO A 5 -43.70 -30.59 -27.99
C PRO A 5 -42.86 -30.41 -26.71
N LEU A 6 -41.77 -31.13 -26.63
CA LEU A 6 -40.73 -30.95 -25.61
C LEU A 6 -40.02 -29.62 -25.93
N TRP A 7 -40.23 -28.63 -25.05
CA TRP A 7 -39.45 -27.40 -25.08
C TRP A 7 -38.14 -27.60 -24.30
N PRO A 8 -36.98 -27.33 -24.87
CA PRO A 8 -35.73 -27.41 -24.12
C PRO A 8 -35.64 -26.20 -23.19
N SER A 9 -35.64 -26.48 -21.90
CA SER A 9 -35.33 -25.48 -20.88
C SER A 9 -33.84 -25.08 -21.01
N ILE A 10 -33.60 -23.89 -21.53
CA ILE A 10 -32.26 -23.28 -21.55
C ILE A 10 -31.99 -22.75 -20.16
N PHE A 11 -31.19 -23.49 -19.39
CA PHE A 11 -30.64 -23.00 -18.13
C PHE A 11 -29.55 -21.93 -18.47
N PHE A 12 -29.92 -20.68 -18.31
CA PHE A 12 -28.92 -19.60 -18.29
C PHE A 12 -28.23 -19.62 -16.93
N THR A 13 -27.09 -20.29 -16.85
CA THR A 13 -26.17 -20.13 -15.72
C THR A 13 -25.49 -18.78 -15.87
N GLY A 14 -26.07 -17.77 -15.23
CA GLY A 14 -25.43 -16.46 -15.11
C GLY A 14 -24.18 -16.59 -14.23
N ALA A 15 -22.99 -16.57 -14.83
CA ALA A 15 -21.76 -16.42 -14.10
C ALA A 15 -21.73 -15.01 -13.48
N LEU A 16 -21.87 -14.94 -12.15
CA LEU A 16 -21.59 -13.69 -11.42
C LEU A 16 -20.09 -13.43 -11.50
N PHE A 17 -19.69 -12.55 -12.42
CA PHE A 17 -18.37 -11.95 -12.36
C PHE A 17 -18.39 -10.94 -11.21
N VAL A 18 -17.89 -11.34 -10.05
CA VAL A 18 -17.52 -10.39 -9.00
C VAL A 18 -16.26 -9.68 -9.50
N ALA A 19 -16.45 -8.48 -10.04
CA ALA A 19 -15.33 -7.60 -10.32
C ALA A 19 -14.70 -7.23 -8.97
N GLN A 20 -13.57 -7.85 -8.63
CA GLN A 20 -12.73 -7.36 -7.56
C GLN A 20 -12.20 -6.01 -8.01
N ALA A 21 -12.68 -4.93 -7.37
CA ALA A 21 -12.06 -3.64 -7.50
C ALA A 21 -10.63 -3.77 -6.97
N ALA A 22 -9.65 -3.75 -7.88
CA ALA A 22 -8.26 -3.57 -7.49
C ALA A 22 -8.19 -2.22 -6.77
N GLU A 23 -7.82 -2.23 -5.48
CA GLU A 23 -7.53 -0.99 -4.77
C GLU A 23 -6.41 -0.28 -5.54
N ALA A 24 -6.72 0.87 -6.12
CA ALA A 24 -5.74 1.68 -6.81
C ALA A 24 -4.71 2.15 -5.78
N ALA A 25 -3.42 1.94 -6.06
CA ALA A 25 -2.35 2.53 -5.27
C ALA A 25 -2.53 4.05 -5.19
N LEU A 26 -2.11 4.68 -4.08
CA LEU A 26 -2.12 6.13 -3.94
C LEU A 26 -1.37 6.78 -5.11
N ASP A 27 -1.95 7.84 -5.69
CA ASP A 27 -1.21 8.71 -6.59
C ASP A 27 -0.21 9.59 -5.82
N ASN A 28 0.72 10.21 -6.53
CA ASN A 28 1.78 11.01 -5.90
C ASN A 28 1.22 12.19 -5.10
N ALA A 29 0.18 12.86 -5.58
CA ALA A 29 -0.40 14.00 -4.89
C ALA A 29 -1.09 13.59 -3.59
N SER A 30 -1.86 12.50 -3.61
CA SER A 30 -2.53 11.95 -2.43
C SER A 30 -1.53 11.43 -1.40
N ALA A 31 -0.46 10.77 -1.84
CA ALA A 31 0.60 10.28 -0.96
C ALA A 31 1.34 11.43 -0.28
N GLN A 32 1.69 12.48 -1.01
CA GLN A 32 2.35 13.66 -0.44
C GLN A 32 1.45 14.39 0.56
N ALA A 33 0.16 14.52 0.28
CA ALA A 33 -0.80 15.08 1.21
C ALA A 33 -0.89 14.25 2.50
N MET A 34 -0.90 12.94 2.37
CA MET A 34 -0.90 12.01 3.52
C MET A 34 0.38 12.12 4.34
N MET A 35 1.55 12.23 3.70
CA MET A 35 2.83 12.45 4.37
C MET A 35 2.81 13.73 5.22
N GLN A 36 2.29 14.82 4.69
CA GLN A 36 2.20 16.10 5.41
C GLN A 36 1.21 16.01 6.58
N LYS A 37 0.03 15.47 6.33
CA LYS A 37 -1.00 15.31 7.35
C LYS A 37 -0.57 14.42 8.50
N SER A 38 0.20 13.39 8.21
CA SER A 38 0.66 12.39 9.19
C SER A 38 2.00 12.76 9.85
N GLY A 39 2.60 13.89 9.49
CA GLY A 39 3.87 14.35 10.04
C GLY A 39 5.12 13.68 9.46
N CYS A 40 4.99 12.82 8.47
CA CYS A 40 6.12 12.11 7.86
C CYS A 40 7.10 13.06 7.16
N ALA A 41 6.58 14.12 6.55
CA ALA A 41 7.37 15.10 5.81
C ALA A 41 8.34 15.92 6.68
N ALA A 42 8.18 15.89 8.00
CA ALA A 42 9.14 16.53 8.92
C ALA A 42 10.50 15.84 8.93
N CYS A 43 10.53 14.53 8.65
CA CYS A 43 11.73 13.70 8.73
C CYS A 43 12.12 13.03 7.42
N HIS A 44 11.20 12.91 6.48
CA HIS A 44 11.41 12.25 5.20
C HIS A 44 11.11 13.15 4.01
N ALA A 45 11.87 12.97 2.94
CA ALA A 45 11.55 13.47 1.60
C ALA A 45 11.54 12.31 0.61
N ILE A 46 11.04 12.55 -0.59
CA ILE A 46 10.99 11.52 -1.64
C ILE A 46 12.39 11.17 -2.13
N ASP A 47 13.22 12.17 -2.38
CA ASP A 47 14.46 12.07 -3.14
C ASP A 47 15.72 12.43 -2.37
N LYS A 48 15.61 12.79 -1.11
CA LYS A 48 16.77 13.15 -0.27
C LYS A 48 16.58 12.78 1.19
N LYS A 49 17.70 12.51 1.85
CA LYS A 49 17.75 12.33 3.30
C LYS A 49 17.54 13.67 4.00
N ILE A 50 16.69 13.68 5.02
CA ILE A 50 16.54 14.79 5.96
C ILE A 50 17.01 14.27 7.34
N ILE A 51 16.10 13.91 8.22
CA ILE A 51 16.41 13.17 9.46
C ILE A 51 16.35 11.66 9.19
N GLY A 52 15.29 11.23 8.54
CA GLY A 52 15.14 9.86 8.05
C GLY A 52 15.58 9.70 6.60
N PRO A 53 15.63 8.45 6.11
CA PRO A 53 16.05 8.18 4.74
C PRO A 53 15.08 8.73 3.70
N ALA A 54 15.60 9.01 2.51
CA ALA A 54 14.75 9.29 1.35
C ALA A 54 13.86 8.09 1.05
N TYR A 55 12.62 8.31 0.66
CA TYR A 55 11.71 7.22 0.31
C TYR A 55 12.17 6.42 -0.89
N GLN A 56 12.84 7.04 -1.85
CA GLN A 56 13.48 6.33 -2.97
C GLN A 56 14.58 5.36 -2.49
N ASP A 57 15.31 5.70 -1.46
CA ASP A 57 16.32 4.83 -0.87
C ASP A 57 15.69 3.67 -0.11
N VAL A 58 14.57 3.90 0.57
CA VAL A 58 13.78 2.84 1.20
C VAL A 58 13.29 1.85 0.14
N ALA A 59 12.71 2.35 -0.95
CA ALA A 59 12.23 1.52 -2.05
C ALA A 59 13.38 0.68 -2.66
N ALA A 60 14.55 1.29 -2.87
CA ALA A 60 15.72 0.60 -3.42
C ALA A 60 16.22 -0.50 -2.48
N LYS A 61 16.28 -0.24 -1.16
CA LYS A 61 16.73 -1.21 -0.16
C LYS A 61 15.85 -2.45 -0.11
N TYR A 62 14.53 -2.28 -0.22
CA TYR A 62 13.55 -3.36 -0.08
C TYR A 62 13.04 -3.90 -1.41
N LYS A 63 13.71 -3.54 -2.53
CA LYS A 63 13.34 -4.03 -3.85
C LYS A 63 13.40 -5.57 -3.90
N GLY A 64 12.30 -6.20 -4.31
CA GLY A 64 12.20 -7.65 -4.40
C GLY A 64 11.93 -8.36 -3.07
N ASP A 65 11.85 -7.64 -1.96
CA ASP A 65 11.45 -8.20 -0.66
C ASP A 65 9.93 -8.29 -0.59
N LYS A 66 9.39 -9.50 -0.67
CA LYS A 66 7.95 -9.77 -0.62
C LYS A 66 7.30 -9.46 0.73
N ASP A 67 8.08 -9.38 1.80
CA ASP A 67 7.61 -9.11 3.16
C ASP A 67 7.75 -7.61 3.53
N ALA A 68 8.27 -6.79 2.62
CA ALA A 68 8.57 -5.39 2.89
C ALA A 68 7.33 -4.59 3.31
N LEU A 69 6.20 -4.78 2.65
CA LEU A 69 4.96 -4.06 2.98
C LEU A 69 4.55 -4.28 4.44
N ALA A 70 4.51 -5.52 4.90
CA ALA A 70 4.15 -5.86 6.26
C ALA A 70 5.19 -5.37 7.27
N ASN A 71 6.47 -5.60 7.00
CA ASN A 71 7.56 -5.23 7.89
C ASN A 71 7.69 -3.72 8.05
N LEU A 72 7.62 -2.97 6.97
CA LEU A 72 7.71 -1.51 7.01
C LEU A 72 6.47 -0.88 7.63
N SER A 73 5.29 -1.40 7.37
CA SER A 73 4.07 -0.94 8.01
C SER A 73 4.14 -1.10 9.53
N ASP A 74 4.66 -2.20 10.01
CA ASP A 74 4.88 -2.44 11.43
C ASP A 74 5.89 -1.45 12.04
N LYS A 75 7.00 -1.19 11.34
CA LYS A 75 8.02 -0.21 11.77
C LYS A 75 7.48 1.21 11.82
N VAL A 76 6.62 1.60 10.90
CA VAL A 76 5.96 2.92 10.94
C VAL A 76 5.04 3.02 12.14
N LYS A 77 4.26 1.99 12.43
CA LYS A 77 3.32 1.99 13.54
C LYS A 77 4.02 1.99 14.90
N LYS A 78 5.00 1.14 15.06
CA LYS A 78 5.69 0.89 16.35
C LYS A 78 6.97 1.70 16.53
N GLY A 79 7.46 2.35 15.47
CA GLY A 79 8.75 2.98 15.45
C GLY A 79 9.89 2.01 15.16
N SER A 80 11.05 2.53 14.84
CA SER A 80 12.24 1.73 14.60
C SER A 80 13.51 2.52 14.81
N VAL A 81 14.62 1.80 15.01
CA VAL A 81 15.97 2.38 15.14
C VAL A 81 17.01 1.38 14.62
N GLY A 82 18.10 1.87 14.10
CA GLY A 82 19.28 1.07 13.76
C GLY A 82 19.38 0.65 12.30
N VAL A 83 18.29 0.54 11.55
CA VAL A 83 18.34 0.15 10.12
C VAL A 83 18.97 1.25 9.26
N TRP A 84 18.68 2.50 9.58
CA TRP A 84 19.15 3.68 8.85
C TRP A 84 20.02 4.61 9.69
N GLY A 85 20.60 4.09 10.78
CA GLY A 85 21.43 4.81 11.72
C GLY A 85 20.84 4.90 13.12
N GLN A 86 21.39 5.79 13.94
CA GLN A 86 21.10 5.81 15.38
C GLN A 86 19.89 6.68 15.76
N VAL A 87 19.43 7.54 14.85
CA VAL A 87 18.26 8.39 15.12
C VAL A 87 16.99 7.53 15.04
N PRO A 88 16.23 7.41 16.14
CA PRO A 88 15.03 6.60 16.12
C PRO A 88 13.90 7.28 15.32
N MET A 89 13.15 6.47 14.57
CA MET A 89 11.85 6.85 14.05
C MET A 89 10.81 6.61 15.14
N PRO A 90 10.07 7.65 15.59
CA PRO A 90 9.07 7.45 16.64
C PRO A 90 7.86 6.66 16.13
N PRO A 91 7.11 6.02 17.04
CA PRO A 91 5.85 5.36 16.70
C PRO A 91 4.82 6.36 16.14
N ASN A 92 4.10 5.94 15.10
CA ASN A 92 3.02 6.73 14.49
C ASN A 92 1.65 6.16 14.89
N VAL A 93 1.35 6.19 16.19
CA VAL A 93 0.13 5.60 16.75
C VAL A 93 -1.16 6.32 16.33
N GLN A 94 -1.05 7.58 15.91
CA GLN A 94 -2.16 8.41 15.47
C GLN A 94 -2.60 8.17 14.02
N VAL A 95 -1.78 7.45 13.24
CA VAL A 95 -2.08 7.11 11.84
C VAL A 95 -2.74 5.73 11.80
N SER A 96 -3.83 5.61 11.03
CA SER A 96 -4.52 4.33 10.90
C SER A 96 -3.65 3.28 10.20
N ASP A 97 -3.86 2.01 10.52
CA ASP A 97 -3.13 0.91 9.89
C ASP A 97 -3.35 0.86 8.37
N ALA A 98 -4.57 1.19 7.92
CA ALA A 98 -4.89 1.28 6.48
C ALA A 98 -4.10 2.38 5.78
N ASP A 99 -4.02 3.57 6.36
CA ASP A 99 -3.27 4.70 5.81
C ASP A 99 -1.76 4.41 5.79
N ILE A 100 -1.23 3.79 6.83
CA ILE A 100 0.18 3.36 6.87
C ILE A 100 0.46 2.37 5.74
N LYS A 101 -0.38 1.37 5.58
CA LYS A 101 -0.23 0.36 4.53
C LYS A 101 -0.26 0.97 3.13
N ASP A 102 -1.19 1.87 2.88
CA ASP A 102 -1.33 2.55 1.60
C ASP A 102 -0.10 3.42 1.30
N LEU A 103 0.39 4.16 2.29
CA LEU A 103 1.58 4.99 2.16
C LEU A 103 2.84 4.15 1.93
N VAL A 104 3.03 3.08 2.68
CA VAL A 104 4.17 2.16 2.51
C VAL A 104 4.13 1.49 1.13
N ALA A 105 2.95 1.06 0.67
CA ALA A 105 2.80 0.49 -0.67
C ALA A 105 3.21 1.49 -1.75
N TRP A 106 2.83 2.75 -1.62
CA TRP A 106 3.27 3.82 -2.53
C TRP A 106 4.78 4.03 -2.46
N ILE A 107 5.38 4.11 -1.28
CA ILE A 107 6.83 4.26 -1.10
C ILE A 107 7.58 3.17 -1.86
N LEU A 108 7.14 1.92 -1.75
CA LEU A 108 7.78 0.78 -2.40
C LEU A 108 7.70 0.82 -3.94
N THR A 109 6.85 1.68 -4.52
CA THR A 109 6.78 1.88 -5.98
C THR A 109 7.79 2.89 -6.51
N LEU A 110 8.44 3.65 -5.65
CA LEU A 110 9.31 4.75 -6.05
C LEU A 110 10.60 4.25 -6.70
N LYS A 111 11.05 5.00 -7.70
CA LYS A 111 12.30 4.75 -8.43
C LYS A 111 13.16 6.01 -8.39
N LYS A 112 14.48 5.80 -8.37
CA LYS A 112 15.44 6.89 -8.56
C LYS A 112 15.46 7.36 -10.00
#